data_828a5b4454ac1bfaebe9e4a61c9db55c
#
_entry.id   828a5b4454ac1bfaebe9e4a61c9db55c
#
_cell.length_a   1.000
_cell.length_b   1.000
_cell.length_c   1.000
_cell.angle_alpha   90.00
_cell.angle_beta   90.00
_cell.angle_gamma   90.00
#
_symmetry.space_group_name_H-M   'P 1'
#
loop_
_entity.id
_entity.type
_entity.pdbx_description
1 polymer ?
#
loop_
_entity_poly.entity_id
_entity_poly.type
_entity_poly.pdbx_seq_one_letter_code
_entity_poly.pdbx_strand_id
1 'polypeptide(L)'
;GAAGPFTGELSKIGLDALNAIKMAVEEFNQAGGLNGRMVEVVVGDDGADPAQGKVVADKFVADPDVLGVIGPMNSSVIAAALPVYEKANLVIISQSGTRSDLTEKGFKVMHRVCPRDDAQGKAAAAFIFNEIKPSKLYILDDKSSYGQGLADEVENNLKAYGLKEIKRDQVGMQDKDFSALVTRIKAYNPDMVYMALSNPAQAAALAKQLAGVGLKPVLMGGDGCRERDQLIGGGGEAVQGMYVTAIGRNLKEVPEAREFVSKFEAKYGAMSIFSGQSYEATKILLNAIKEAQKAGQRNREGVLKAVHATKDYNGILGFPISFDSKGDLVGGEIIVLKVSGN
;
A
#
# COMPACT_ATOMS: atom_id res chain seq x y z
N GLY A 1 8.40 -2.03 16.05
CA GLY A 1 8.32 -0.68 15.46
C GLY A 1 7.10 -0.56 14.55
N ALA A 2 6.59 0.65 14.42
CA ALA A 2 5.58 1.01 13.43
C ALA A 2 6.12 2.19 12.62
N ALA A 3 6.33 2.00 11.31
CA ALA A 3 6.83 3.00 10.38
C ALA A 3 5.76 3.37 9.36
N GLY A 4 5.58 4.66 9.09
CA GLY A 4 4.62 5.16 8.12
C GLY A 4 4.49 6.66 8.09
N PRO A 5 3.70 7.20 7.15
CA PRO A 5 3.46 8.63 7.01
C PRO A 5 2.39 9.11 8.02
N PHE A 6 2.80 9.35 9.26
CA PHE A 6 1.88 9.77 10.31
C PHE A 6 1.64 11.28 10.34
N THR A 7 2.42 12.02 9.56
CA THR A 7 2.22 13.45 9.24
C THR A 7 2.17 13.67 7.73
N GLY A 8 1.80 14.88 7.30
CA GLY A 8 1.71 15.26 5.89
C GLY A 8 0.42 14.81 5.19
N GLU A 9 0.42 14.83 3.87
CA GLU A 9 -0.78 14.60 3.04
C GLU A 9 -1.34 13.17 3.13
N LEU A 10 -0.50 12.19 3.42
CA LEU A 10 -0.89 10.79 3.60
C LEU A 10 -1.22 10.42 5.06
N SER A 11 -1.23 11.41 5.97
CA SER A 11 -1.40 11.16 7.40
C SER A 11 -2.69 10.45 7.77
N LYS A 12 -3.79 10.67 7.05
CA LYS A 12 -5.06 9.96 7.30
C LYS A 12 -4.87 8.44 7.13
N ILE A 13 -4.25 8.02 6.03
CA ILE A 13 -3.98 6.60 5.74
C ILE A 13 -2.97 6.05 6.77
N GLY A 14 -1.90 6.82 7.03
CA GLY A 14 -0.86 6.43 7.99
C GLY A 14 -1.39 6.26 9.41
N LEU A 15 -2.15 7.23 9.91
CA LEU A 15 -2.71 7.18 11.27
C LEU A 15 -3.72 6.06 11.45
N ASP A 16 -4.55 5.76 10.45
CA ASP A 16 -5.46 4.62 10.52
C ASP A 16 -4.71 3.28 10.51
N ALA A 17 -3.63 3.18 9.74
CA ALA A 17 -2.73 2.03 9.80
C ALA A 17 -2.08 1.89 11.20
N LEU A 18 -1.60 2.99 11.79
CA LEU A 18 -1.04 2.99 13.15
C LEU A 18 -2.09 2.61 14.20
N ASN A 19 -3.33 3.08 14.06
CA ASN A 19 -4.43 2.71 14.93
C ASN A 19 -4.73 1.20 14.86
N ALA A 20 -4.69 0.62 13.67
CA ALA A 20 -4.86 -0.82 13.49
C ALA A 20 -3.70 -1.64 14.12
N ILE A 21 -2.46 -1.16 13.99
CA ILE A 21 -1.29 -1.75 14.67
C ILE A 21 -1.47 -1.72 16.19
N LYS A 22 -1.82 -0.56 16.74
CA LYS A 22 -2.04 -0.39 18.18
C LYS A 22 -3.16 -1.28 18.69
N MET A 23 -4.25 -1.42 17.93
CA MET A 23 -5.37 -2.28 18.28
C MET A 23 -4.95 -3.76 18.35
N ALA A 24 -4.17 -4.25 17.39
CA ALA A 24 -3.65 -5.62 17.43
C ALA A 24 -2.72 -5.86 18.61
N VAL A 25 -1.85 -4.90 18.96
CA VAL A 25 -0.97 -4.98 20.12
C VAL A 25 -1.77 -4.93 21.43
N GLU A 26 -2.79 -4.07 21.51
CA GLU A 26 -3.67 -3.97 22.67
C GLU A 26 -4.40 -5.29 22.94
N GLU A 27 -4.97 -5.92 21.91
CA GLU A 27 -5.62 -7.24 22.02
C GLU A 27 -4.63 -8.33 22.43
N PHE A 28 -3.42 -8.32 21.89
CA PHE A 28 -2.37 -9.26 22.26
C PHE A 28 -1.98 -9.12 23.74
N ASN A 29 -1.87 -7.90 24.22
CA ASN A 29 -1.54 -7.60 25.61
C ASN A 29 -2.68 -8.01 26.57
N GLN A 30 -3.94 -7.75 26.21
CA GLN A 30 -5.11 -8.19 26.96
C GLN A 30 -5.21 -9.70 27.06
N ALA A 31 -4.74 -10.43 26.05
CA ALA A 31 -4.65 -11.89 26.06
C ALA A 31 -3.45 -12.44 26.85
N GLY A 32 -2.73 -11.60 27.61
CA GLY A 32 -1.59 -11.99 28.48
C GLY A 32 -0.21 -11.67 27.89
N GLY A 33 -0.14 -11.05 26.72
CA GLY A 33 1.11 -10.59 26.11
C GLY A 33 2.13 -11.73 25.87
N LEU A 34 3.40 -11.42 26.06
CA LEU A 34 4.51 -12.38 25.97
C LEU A 34 4.80 -13.00 27.34
N ASN A 35 3.99 -14.01 27.73
CA ASN A 35 4.09 -14.65 29.06
C ASN A 35 4.06 -13.63 30.22
N GLY A 36 3.07 -12.74 30.18
CA GLY A 36 2.88 -11.67 31.16
C GLY A 36 3.67 -10.38 30.90
N ARG A 37 4.54 -10.35 29.89
CA ARG A 37 5.21 -9.10 29.47
C ARG A 37 4.39 -8.41 28.38
N MET A 38 4.13 -7.13 28.58
CA MET A 38 3.43 -6.31 27.60
C MET A 38 4.34 -5.95 26.43
N VAL A 39 3.76 -5.87 25.23
CA VAL A 39 4.42 -5.35 24.02
C VAL A 39 4.08 -3.87 23.87
N GLU A 40 5.05 -3.08 23.53
CA GLU A 40 4.91 -1.66 23.22
C GLU A 40 5.14 -1.38 21.72
N VAL A 41 4.49 -0.35 21.21
CA VAL A 41 4.68 0.12 19.84
C VAL A 41 5.62 1.32 19.83
N VAL A 42 6.81 1.16 19.28
CA VAL A 42 7.73 2.28 19.02
C VAL A 42 7.36 2.90 17.67
N VAL A 43 6.91 4.16 17.69
CA VAL A 43 6.41 4.86 16.50
C VAL A 43 7.53 5.61 15.80
N GLY A 44 7.62 5.47 14.47
CA GLY A 44 8.52 6.21 13.60
C GLY A 44 7.76 6.83 12.43
N ASP A 45 7.62 8.15 12.46
CA ASP A 45 7.00 8.91 11.38
C ASP A 45 8.02 9.16 10.27
N ASP A 46 7.75 8.65 9.08
CA ASP A 46 8.58 8.84 7.90
C ASP A 46 8.04 9.92 6.95
N GLY A 47 6.83 10.43 7.19
CA GLY A 47 6.22 11.48 6.37
C GLY A 47 6.12 11.15 4.87
N ALA A 48 6.21 9.87 4.49
CA ALA A 48 6.37 9.39 3.12
C ALA A 48 7.69 9.87 2.45
N ASP A 49 8.67 10.31 3.23
CA ASP A 49 9.98 10.77 2.74
C ASP A 49 11.03 9.67 2.88
N PRO A 50 11.72 9.28 1.77
CA PRO A 50 12.74 8.23 1.81
C PRO A 50 13.93 8.53 2.74
N ALA A 51 14.35 9.79 2.86
CA ALA A 51 15.45 10.15 3.74
C ALA A 51 15.04 10.05 5.21
N GLN A 52 13.84 10.52 5.55
CA GLN A 52 13.27 10.37 6.88
C GLN A 52 13.01 8.90 7.23
N GLY A 53 12.56 8.09 6.26
CA GLY A 53 12.38 6.65 6.45
C GLY A 53 13.68 5.95 6.85
N LYS A 54 14.82 6.39 6.31
CA LYS A 54 16.13 5.89 6.70
C LYS A 54 16.49 6.28 8.14
N VAL A 55 16.18 7.51 8.55
CA VAL A 55 16.38 7.97 9.96
C VAL A 55 15.52 7.16 10.93
N VAL A 56 14.26 6.87 10.56
CA VAL A 56 13.37 6.00 11.33
C VAL A 56 13.95 4.58 11.45
N ALA A 57 14.48 4.03 10.36
CA ALA A 57 15.11 2.72 10.38
C ALA A 57 16.34 2.68 11.31
N ASP A 58 17.21 3.68 11.24
CA ASP A 58 18.37 3.80 12.13
C ASP A 58 17.94 3.87 13.61
N LYS A 59 16.87 4.61 13.92
CA LYS A 59 16.29 4.67 15.27
C LYS A 59 15.83 3.29 15.76
N PHE A 60 15.10 2.54 14.93
CA PHE A 60 14.62 1.20 15.30
C PHE A 60 15.75 0.20 15.45
N VAL A 61 16.77 0.29 14.60
CA VAL A 61 17.95 -0.58 14.66
C VAL A 61 18.78 -0.32 15.92
N ALA A 62 18.88 0.95 16.35
CA ALA A 62 19.60 1.32 17.57
C ALA A 62 18.94 0.82 18.86
N ASP A 63 17.64 0.51 18.83
CA ASP A 63 16.90 -0.02 19.96
C ASP A 63 16.89 -1.57 19.91
N PRO A 64 17.62 -2.27 20.81
CA PRO A 64 17.69 -3.73 20.80
C PRO A 64 16.38 -4.42 21.16
N ASP A 65 15.44 -3.70 21.78
CA ASP A 65 14.11 -4.24 22.14
C ASP A 65 13.14 -4.22 20.96
N VAL A 66 13.45 -3.51 19.88
CA VAL A 66 12.70 -3.58 18.62
C VAL A 66 13.07 -4.86 17.87
N LEU A 67 12.16 -5.82 17.87
CA LEU A 67 12.33 -7.17 17.29
C LEU A 67 11.77 -7.32 15.87
N GLY A 68 10.93 -6.38 15.42
CA GLY A 68 10.36 -6.33 14.08
C GLY A 68 9.62 -5.03 13.84
N VAL A 69 9.32 -4.74 12.59
CA VAL A 69 8.68 -3.48 12.18
C VAL A 69 7.48 -3.76 11.27
N ILE A 70 6.36 -3.09 11.53
CA ILE A 70 5.24 -3.01 10.59
C ILE A 70 5.40 -1.73 9.77
N GLY A 71 5.42 -1.89 8.45
CA GLY A 71 5.81 -0.82 7.52
C GLY A 71 7.28 -0.94 7.08
N PRO A 72 7.83 0.12 6.46
CA PRO A 72 7.13 1.34 6.00
C PRO A 72 6.00 1.07 5.00
N MET A 73 5.19 2.10 4.72
CA MET A 73 4.05 1.98 3.80
C MET A 73 4.47 2.21 2.34
N ASN A 74 5.23 3.26 2.08
CA ASN A 74 5.54 3.72 0.73
C ASN A 74 6.74 2.98 0.14
N SER A 75 6.63 2.49 -1.09
CA SER A 75 7.69 1.73 -1.77
C SER A 75 9.03 2.48 -1.84
N SER A 76 9.01 3.81 -2.04
CA SER A 76 10.23 4.64 -2.03
C SER A 76 10.91 4.66 -0.67
N VAL A 77 10.13 4.73 0.40
CA VAL A 77 10.62 4.74 1.80
C VAL A 77 11.20 3.36 2.14
N ILE A 78 10.49 2.28 1.77
CA ILE A 78 10.98 0.91 1.95
C ILE A 78 12.32 0.73 1.25
N ALA A 79 12.41 1.10 -0.03
CA ALA A 79 13.63 0.93 -0.82
C ALA A 79 14.84 1.65 -0.19
N ALA A 80 14.65 2.80 0.42
CA ALA A 80 15.69 3.56 1.11
C ALA A 80 16.09 2.96 2.47
N ALA A 81 15.12 2.41 3.21
CA ALA A 81 15.31 1.89 4.56
C ALA A 81 15.79 0.42 4.60
N LEU A 82 15.48 -0.38 3.56
CA LEU A 82 15.81 -1.81 3.51
C LEU A 82 17.27 -2.16 3.82
N PRO A 83 18.29 -1.46 3.27
CA PRO A 83 19.69 -1.77 3.60
C PRO A 83 20.03 -1.63 5.09
N VAL A 84 19.34 -0.70 5.79
CA VAL A 84 19.52 -0.48 7.25
C VAL A 84 18.92 -1.64 8.02
N TYR A 85 17.70 -2.05 7.71
CA TYR A 85 17.02 -3.19 8.33
C TYR A 85 17.74 -4.52 8.04
N GLU A 86 18.19 -4.72 6.80
CA GLU A 86 18.92 -5.95 6.40
C GLU A 86 20.20 -6.14 7.21
N LYS A 87 21.02 -5.08 7.35
CA LYS A 87 22.27 -5.13 8.12
C LYS A 87 22.05 -5.53 9.58
N ALA A 88 20.88 -5.23 10.14
CA ALA A 88 20.51 -5.51 11.52
C ALA A 88 19.70 -6.80 11.70
N ASN A 89 19.41 -7.54 10.62
CA ASN A 89 18.43 -8.64 10.60
C ASN A 89 17.07 -8.27 11.22
N LEU A 90 16.67 -7.00 11.09
CA LEU A 90 15.41 -6.50 11.62
C LEU A 90 14.31 -6.68 10.58
N VAL A 91 13.46 -7.69 10.79
CA VAL A 91 12.36 -8.02 9.88
C VAL A 91 11.36 -6.89 9.75
N ILE A 92 10.91 -6.62 8.54
CA ILE A 92 9.81 -5.74 8.25
C ILE A 92 8.68 -6.48 7.56
N ILE A 93 7.43 -6.12 7.89
CA ILE A 93 6.24 -6.59 7.20
C ILE A 93 5.48 -5.37 6.70
N SER A 94 5.57 -5.10 5.40
CA SER A 94 4.85 -3.98 4.80
C SER A 94 3.41 -4.36 4.47
N GLN A 95 2.50 -3.47 4.81
CA GLN A 95 1.07 -3.60 4.53
C GLN A 95 0.69 -3.12 3.12
N SER A 96 1.55 -2.32 2.47
CA SER A 96 1.22 -1.62 1.22
C SER A 96 2.40 -1.36 0.27
N GLY A 97 3.57 -1.89 0.55
CA GLY A 97 4.74 -1.75 -0.32
C GLY A 97 4.64 -2.67 -1.54
N THR A 98 3.97 -2.25 -2.59
CA THR A 98 3.58 -3.09 -3.73
C THR A 98 4.62 -3.21 -4.83
N ARG A 99 5.60 -2.30 -4.91
CA ARG A 99 6.59 -2.33 -5.99
C ARG A 99 7.30 -3.68 -6.07
N SER A 100 7.36 -4.23 -7.29
CA SER A 100 7.82 -5.61 -7.53
C SER A 100 9.27 -5.85 -7.13
N ASP A 101 10.18 -4.88 -7.41
CA ASP A 101 11.62 -5.04 -7.19
C ASP A 101 12.08 -4.97 -5.72
N LEU A 102 11.19 -4.65 -4.78
CA LEU A 102 11.53 -4.59 -3.34
C LEU A 102 12.02 -5.94 -2.81
N THR A 103 11.53 -7.05 -3.34
CA THR A 103 11.88 -8.42 -2.97
C THR A 103 12.81 -9.11 -3.98
N GLU A 104 13.15 -8.44 -5.10
CA GLU A 104 14.05 -9.00 -6.11
C GLU A 104 15.54 -8.69 -5.84
N LYS A 105 15.85 -7.85 -4.86
CA LYS A 105 17.22 -7.43 -4.53
C LYS A 105 17.92 -8.32 -3.52
N GLY A 106 17.29 -9.42 -3.08
CA GLY A 106 17.85 -10.41 -2.18
C GLY A 106 17.86 -10.02 -0.69
N PHE A 107 17.10 -9.00 -0.30
CA PHE A 107 16.89 -8.64 1.10
C PHE A 107 16.03 -9.69 1.79
N LYS A 108 16.55 -10.30 2.86
CA LYS A 108 15.85 -11.34 3.63
C LYS A 108 14.81 -10.81 4.59
N VAL A 109 14.99 -9.56 5.03
CA VAL A 109 14.13 -8.93 6.04
C VAL A 109 12.81 -8.42 5.49
N MET A 110 12.68 -8.26 4.16
CA MET A 110 11.48 -7.73 3.52
C MET A 110 10.38 -8.79 3.43
N HIS A 111 9.23 -8.48 4.03
CA HIS A 111 7.99 -9.25 3.85
C HIS A 111 6.84 -8.29 3.57
N ARG A 112 5.79 -8.77 2.91
CA ARG A 112 4.58 -7.97 2.65
C ARG A 112 3.31 -8.82 2.65
N VAL A 113 2.23 -8.23 3.16
CA VAL A 113 0.88 -8.83 3.17
C VAL A 113 -0.02 -8.23 2.10
N CYS A 114 0.57 -7.67 1.05
CA CYS A 114 -0.11 -7.11 -0.11
C CYS A 114 0.44 -7.72 -1.40
N PRO A 115 -0.38 -7.83 -2.46
CA PRO A 115 0.07 -8.22 -3.79
C PRO A 115 1.09 -7.24 -4.37
N ARG A 116 1.83 -7.69 -5.38
CA ARG A 116 2.84 -6.92 -6.09
C ARG A 116 2.25 -6.13 -7.26
N ASP A 117 2.98 -5.08 -7.68
CA ASP A 117 2.58 -4.25 -8.82
C ASP A 117 2.63 -4.97 -10.16
N ASP A 118 3.42 -6.04 -10.33
CA ASP A 118 3.36 -6.88 -11.53
C ASP A 118 1.99 -7.58 -11.67
N ALA A 119 1.41 -8.05 -10.57
CA ALA A 119 0.05 -8.57 -10.57
C ALA A 119 -0.98 -7.45 -10.74
N GLN A 120 -0.81 -6.32 -10.05
CA GLN A 120 -1.71 -5.17 -10.14
C GLN A 120 -1.73 -4.57 -11.55
N GLY A 121 -0.55 -4.32 -12.14
CA GLY A 121 -0.41 -3.74 -13.47
C GLY A 121 -0.98 -4.66 -14.54
N LYS A 122 -0.77 -5.98 -14.41
CA LYS A 122 -1.38 -6.97 -15.32
C LYS A 122 -2.91 -6.98 -15.22
N ALA A 123 -3.47 -6.92 -14.01
CA ALA A 123 -4.91 -6.88 -13.80
C ALA A 123 -5.52 -5.58 -14.36
N ALA A 124 -4.89 -4.43 -14.08
CA ALA A 124 -5.31 -3.15 -14.63
C ALA A 124 -5.26 -3.14 -16.17
N ALA A 125 -4.15 -3.60 -16.76
CA ALA A 125 -3.99 -3.66 -18.20
C ALA A 125 -5.03 -4.59 -18.86
N ALA A 126 -5.31 -5.74 -18.25
CA ALA A 126 -6.32 -6.66 -18.75
C ALA A 126 -7.72 -6.03 -18.72
N PHE A 127 -8.09 -5.33 -17.64
CA PHE A 127 -9.35 -4.59 -17.54
C PHE A 127 -9.44 -3.47 -18.58
N ILE A 128 -8.39 -2.67 -18.73
CA ILE A 128 -8.32 -1.59 -19.71
C ILE A 128 -8.51 -2.15 -21.13
N PHE A 129 -7.79 -3.20 -21.47
CA PHE A 129 -7.80 -3.78 -22.80
C PHE A 129 -9.11 -4.49 -23.15
N ASN A 130 -9.70 -5.22 -22.20
CA ASN A 130 -10.87 -6.05 -22.47
C ASN A 130 -12.20 -5.31 -22.24
N GLU A 131 -12.27 -4.39 -21.27
CA GLU A 131 -13.52 -3.73 -20.87
C GLU A 131 -13.60 -2.29 -21.37
N ILE A 132 -12.55 -1.48 -21.18
CA ILE A 132 -12.55 -0.06 -21.55
C ILE A 132 -12.26 0.11 -23.05
N LYS A 133 -11.27 -0.62 -23.58
CA LYS A 133 -10.87 -0.64 -25.00
C LYS A 133 -10.55 0.76 -25.56
N PRO A 134 -9.70 1.55 -24.89
CA PRO A 134 -9.35 2.87 -25.38
C PRO A 134 -8.54 2.78 -26.67
N SER A 135 -8.78 3.69 -27.63
CA SER A 135 -7.90 3.84 -28.78
C SER A 135 -6.63 4.61 -28.43
N LYS A 136 -6.75 5.59 -27.52
CA LYS A 136 -5.65 6.43 -27.03
C LYS A 136 -5.64 6.46 -25.51
N LEU A 137 -4.51 6.11 -24.93
CA LEU A 137 -4.29 6.11 -23.49
C LEU A 137 -3.24 7.15 -23.08
N TYR A 138 -3.49 7.85 -21.99
CA TYR A 138 -2.50 8.70 -21.32
C TYR A 138 -2.18 8.12 -19.94
N ILE A 139 -0.91 7.79 -19.69
CA ILE A 139 -0.45 7.24 -18.40
C ILE A 139 0.29 8.33 -17.64
N LEU A 140 0.00 8.46 -16.35
CA LEU A 140 0.66 9.38 -15.43
C LEU A 140 1.27 8.61 -14.27
N ASP A 141 2.49 8.98 -13.88
CA ASP A 141 3.10 8.56 -12.62
C ASP A 141 3.57 9.78 -11.80
N ASP A 142 3.73 9.59 -10.49
CA ASP A 142 4.12 10.65 -9.55
C ASP A 142 5.62 10.70 -9.25
N LYS A 143 6.45 10.08 -10.09
CA LYS A 143 7.91 9.94 -9.90
C LYS A 143 8.32 9.15 -8.65
N SER A 144 7.38 8.68 -7.86
CA SER A 144 7.68 7.76 -6.77
C SER A 144 8.12 6.40 -7.30
N SER A 145 8.79 5.64 -6.47
CA SER A 145 9.17 4.26 -6.77
C SER A 145 7.94 3.40 -7.10
N TYR A 146 6.83 3.60 -6.38
CA TYR A 146 5.54 2.96 -6.64
C TYR A 146 4.95 3.41 -7.97
N GLY A 147 4.75 4.72 -8.16
CA GLY A 147 4.07 5.25 -9.35
C GLY A 147 4.77 4.87 -10.64
N GLN A 148 6.11 5.01 -10.69
CA GLN A 148 6.90 4.60 -11.85
C GLN A 148 6.76 3.09 -12.11
N GLY A 149 6.89 2.26 -11.06
CA GLY A 149 6.82 0.81 -11.20
C GLY A 149 5.47 0.33 -11.71
N LEU A 150 4.37 0.82 -11.11
CA LEU A 150 3.02 0.46 -11.55
C LEU A 150 2.71 0.95 -12.96
N ALA A 151 3.14 2.17 -13.32
CA ALA A 151 2.97 2.70 -14.68
C ALA A 151 3.73 1.86 -15.71
N ASP A 152 4.96 1.41 -15.39
CA ASP A 152 5.75 0.51 -16.25
C ASP A 152 5.01 -0.82 -16.48
N GLU A 153 4.48 -1.42 -15.40
CA GLU A 153 3.74 -2.68 -15.50
C GLU A 153 2.48 -2.56 -16.36
N VAL A 154 1.69 -1.50 -16.18
CA VAL A 154 0.49 -1.24 -16.98
C VAL A 154 0.85 -1.00 -18.44
N GLU A 155 1.82 -0.14 -18.71
CA GLU A 155 2.26 0.20 -20.07
C GLU A 155 2.80 -1.02 -20.83
N ASN A 156 3.68 -1.80 -20.17
CA ASN A 156 4.29 -2.99 -20.78
C ASN A 156 3.26 -4.05 -21.11
N ASN A 157 2.31 -4.33 -20.21
CA ASN A 157 1.24 -5.30 -20.47
C ASN A 157 0.30 -4.83 -21.58
N LEU A 158 -0.07 -3.54 -21.60
CA LEU A 158 -0.93 -3.00 -22.68
C LEU A 158 -0.26 -3.04 -24.04
N LYS A 159 1.04 -2.73 -24.11
CA LYS A 159 1.84 -2.89 -25.35
C LYS A 159 1.87 -4.36 -25.81
N ALA A 160 2.05 -5.28 -24.87
CA ALA A 160 2.01 -6.72 -25.17
C ALA A 160 0.64 -7.18 -25.67
N TYR A 161 -0.45 -6.57 -25.22
CA TYR A 161 -1.81 -6.81 -25.73
C TYR A 161 -2.08 -6.13 -27.08
N GLY A 162 -1.18 -5.25 -27.53
CA GLY A 162 -1.25 -4.61 -28.86
C GLY A 162 -1.80 -3.19 -28.87
N LEU A 163 -2.00 -2.54 -27.71
CA LEU A 163 -2.34 -1.12 -27.65
C LEU A 163 -1.12 -0.28 -28.05
N LYS A 164 -1.26 0.54 -29.13
CA LYS A 164 -0.14 1.29 -29.73
C LYS A 164 -0.11 2.74 -29.30
N GLU A 165 -1.26 3.37 -29.15
CA GLU A 165 -1.38 4.80 -28.86
C GLU A 165 -1.36 5.04 -27.34
N ILE A 166 -0.14 4.98 -26.78
CA ILE A 166 0.10 5.25 -25.36
C ILE A 166 1.03 6.46 -25.24
N LYS A 167 0.63 7.47 -24.49
CA LYS A 167 1.48 8.57 -24.07
C LYS A 167 1.67 8.55 -22.57
N ARG A 168 2.88 8.87 -22.13
CA ARG A 168 3.23 8.91 -20.69
C ARG A 168 3.80 10.26 -20.32
N ASP A 169 3.46 10.71 -19.11
CA ASP A 169 3.98 11.92 -18.48
C ASP A 169 4.14 11.69 -16.98
N GLN A 170 4.79 12.61 -16.29
CA GLN A 170 5.08 12.53 -14.88
C GLN A 170 4.66 13.81 -14.15
N VAL A 171 4.25 13.67 -12.90
CA VAL A 171 3.96 14.78 -11.97
C VAL A 171 4.86 14.66 -10.74
N GLY A 172 5.08 15.75 -10.02
CA GLY A 172 5.72 15.69 -8.72
C GLY A 172 4.74 15.22 -7.64
N MET A 173 5.22 14.49 -6.64
CA MET A 173 4.37 13.99 -5.52
C MET A 173 3.63 15.10 -4.77
N GLN A 174 4.13 16.34 -4.83
CA GLN A 174 3.55 17.50 -4.14
C GLN A 174 2.83 18.48 -5.10
N ASP A 175 2.76 18.16 -6.40
CA ASP A 175 2.13 19.03 -7.39
C ASP A 175 0.61 19.12 -7.13
N LYS A 176 0.09 20.35 -7.17
CA LYS A 176 -1.34 20.66 -7.01
C LYS A 176 -1.94 21.37 -8.23
N ASP A 177 -1.09 22.01 -9.02
CA ASP A 177 -1.45 22.66 -10.28
C ASP A 177 -0.98 21.78 -11.45
N PHE A 178 -1.93 21.27 -12.19
CA PHE A 178 -1.72 20.43 -13.36
C PHE A 178 -2.03 21.14 -14.68
N SER A 179 -2.14 22.48 -14.69
CA SER A 179 -2.55 23.26 -15.87
C SER A 179 -1.74 22.95 -17.13
N ALA A 180 -0.41 22.89 -17.00
CA ALA A 180 0.47 22.55 -18.09
C ALA A 180 0.28 21.10 -18.57
N LEU A 181 0.11 20.17 -17.65
CA LEU A 181 -0.19 18.77 -17.95
C LEU A 181 -1.55 18.62 -18.63
N VAL A 182 -2.59 19.25 -18.08
CA VAL A 182 -3.95 19.26 -18.65
C VAL A 182 -3.95 19.79 -20.09
N THR A 183 -3.14 20.82 -20.39
CA THR A 183 -2.96 21.32 -21.74
C THR A 183 -2.37 20.26 -22.67
N ARG A 184 -1.37 19.50 -22.22
CA ARG A 184 -0.78 18.39 -23.00
C ARG A 184 -1.77 17.24 -23.20
N ILE A 185 -2.50 16.86 -22.14
CA ILE A 185 -3.55 15.84 -22.23
C ILE A 185 -4.63 16.25 -23.22
N LYS A 186 -5.07 17.52 -23.17
CA LYS A 186 -6.08 18.07 -24.10
C LYS A 186 -5.60 18.02 -25.55
N ALA A 187 -4.35 18.38 -25.81
CA ALA A 187 -3.78 18.34 -27.16
C ALA A 187 -3.68 16.89 -27.69
N TYR A 188 -3.40 15.92 -26.84
CA TYR A 188 -3.37 14.50 -27.21
C TYR A 188 -4.78 13.92 -27.40
N ASN A 189 -5.75 14.41 -26.64
CA ASN A 189 -7.15 14.00 -26.64
C ASN A 189 -7.33 12.48 -26.44
N PRO A 190 -6.92 11.93 -25.26
CA PRO A 190 -7.03 10.51 -24.97
C PRO A 190 -8.47 10.10 -24.65
N ASP A 191 -8.81 8.83 -24.93
CA ASP A 191 -10.05 8.22 -24.49
C ASP A 191 -10.02 7.88 -23.01
N MET A 192 -8.81 7.67 -22.47
CA MET A 192 -8.57 7.26 -21.09
C MET A 192 -7.31 7.88 -20.51
N VAL A 193 -7.35 8.18 -19.20
CA VAL A 193 -6.19 8.55 -18.39
C VAL A 193 -6.02 7.54 -17.27
N TYR A 194 -4.85 6.91 -17.20
CA TYR A 194 -4.42 6.05 -16.10
C TYR A 194 -3.50 6.81 -15.16
N MET A 195 -3.75 6.72 -13.85
CA MET A 195 -3.05 7.47 -12.81
C MET A 195 -2.37 6.53 -11.82
N ALA A 196 -1.05 6.30 -11.99
CA ALA A 196 -0.21 5.61 -11.03
C ALA A 196 0.31 6.63 -9.99
N LEU A 197 -0.59 7.09 -9.14
CA LEU A 197 -0.33 8.12 -8.13
C LEU A 197 -0.48 7.54 -6.72
N SER A 198 0.43 7.90 -5.83
CA SER A 198 0.42 7.48 -4.42
C SER A 198 -0.44 8.37 -3.53
N ASN A 199 -0.90 9.52 -4.04
CA ASN A 199 -1.70 10.49 -3.31
C ASN A 199 -3.10 10.63 -3.92
N PRO A 200 -4.16 10.16 -3.23
CA PRO A 200 -5.54 10.24 -3.71
C PRO A 200 -6.01 11.67 -3.97
N ALA A 201 -5.53 12.65 -3.19
CA ALA A 201 -5.87 14.06 -3.39
C ALA A 201 -5.35 14.61 -4.71
N GLN A 202 -4.19 14.14 -5.18
CA GLN A 202 -3.68 14.50 -6.52
C GLN A 202 -4.57 13.96 -7.64
N ALA A 203 -5.02 12.70 -7.53
CA ALA A 203 -5.94 12.12 -8.50
C ALA A 203 -7.26 12.91 -8.57
N ALA A 204 -7.80 13.30 -7.41
CA ALA A 204 -8.99 14.14 -7.30
C ALA A 204 -8.79 15.53 -7.94
N ALA A 205 -7.66 16.19 -7.64
CA ALA A 205 -7.33 17.51 -8.19
C ALA A 205 -7.15 17.47 -9.71
N LEU A 206 -6.46 16.45 -10.22
CA LEU A 206 -6.29 16.28 -11.66
C LEU A 206 -7.63 16.01 -12.35
N ALA A 207 -8.47 15.15 -11.81
CA ALA A 207 -9.81 14.90 -12.36
C ALA A 207 -10.64 16.17 -12.48
N LYS A 208 -10.63 17.03 -11.43
CA LYS A 208 -11.30 18.34 -11.47
C LYS A 208 -10.74 19.27 -12.55
N GLN A 209 -9.41 19.32 -12.69
CA GLN A 209 -8.79 20.20 -13.68
C GLN A 209 -9.05 19.71 -15.12
N LEU A 210 -9.10 18.39 -15.35
CA LEU A 210 -9.52 17.83 -16.64
C LEU A 210 -10.99 18.19 -16.95
N ALA A 211 -11.89 18.00 -15.99
CA ALA A 211 -13.30 18.34 -16.14
C ALA A 211 -13.49 19.86 -16.38
N GLY A 212 -12.71 20.70 -15.69
CA GLY A 212 -12.75 22.16 -15.81
C GLY A 212 -12.42 22.69 -17.22
N VAL A 213 -11.65 21.94 -18.02
CA VAL A 213 -11.37 22.28 -19.43
C VAL A 213 -12.24 21.52 -20.43
N GLY A 214 -13.30 20.84 -19.94
CA GLY A 214 -14.26 20.09 -20.75
C GLY A 214 -13.79 18.71 -21.21
N LEU A 215 -12.68 18.20 -20.66
CA LEU A 215 -12.21 16.83 -20.95
C LEU A 215 -12.93 15.83 -20.05
N LYS A 216 -13.40 14.74 -20.64
CA LYS A 216 -14.10 13.66 -19.93
C LYS A 216 -13.56 12.28 -20.37
N PRO A 217 -12.25 12.03 -20.28
CA PRO A 217 -11.74 10.69 -20.54
C PRO A 217 -12.21 9.71 -19.46
N VAL A 218 -12.20 8.43 -19.74
CA VAL A 218 -12.33 7.43 -18.69
C VAL A 218 -11.13 7.56 -17.77
N LEU A 219 -11.36 7.64 -16.45
CA LEU A 219 -10.30 7.73 -15.46
C LEU A 219 -10.12 6.38 -14.77
N MET A 220 -8.86 5.98 -14.56
CA MET A 220 -8.53 4.84 -13.72
C MET A 220 -7.26 5.12 -12.92
N GLY A 221 -7.24 4.70 -11.66
CA GLY A 221 -6.08 4.81 -10.79
C GLY A 221 -5.60 3.46 -10.25
N GLY A 222 -4.38 3.45 -9.73
CA GLY A 222 -3.87 2.37 -8.90
C GLY A 222 -4.49 2.37 -7.50
N ASP A 223 -4.09 1.43 -6.65
CA ASP A 223 -4.52 1.31 -5.25
C ASP A 223 -4.17 2.55 -4.41
N GLY A 224 -3.09 3.25 -4.75
CA GLY A 224 -2.70 4.52 -4.14
C GLY A 224 -3.71 5.66 -4.33
N CYS A 225 -4.65 5.54 -5.28
CA CYS A 225 -5.73 6.51 -5.47
C CYS A 225 -7.00 6.19 -4.67
N ARG A 226 -7.05 5.08 -3.93
CA ARG A 226 -8.31 4.48 -3.44
C ARG A 226 -8.88 5.13 -2.17
N GLU A 227 -8.19 6.02 -1.50
CA GLU A 227 -8.70 6.57 -0.24
C GLU A 227 -9.97 7.41 -0.48
N ARG A 228 -11.08 7.03 0.21
CA ARG A 228 -12.42 7.55 -0.08
C ARG A 228 -12.56 9.06 0.14
N ASP A 229 -12.14 9.52 1.31
CA ASP A 229 -12.40 10.91 1.72
C ASP A 229 -11.60 11.89 0.86
N GLN A 230 -10.38 11.53 0.48
CA GLN A 230 -9.54 12.36 -0.37
C GLN A 230 -9.91 12.25 -1.86
N LEU A 231 -10.24 11.04 -2.34
CA LEU A 231 -10.61 10.86 -3.75
C LEU A 231 -12.03 11.35 -4.02
N ILE A 232 -13.03 10.79 -3.33
CA ILE A 232 -14.45 11.12 -3.58
C ILE A 232 -14.78 12.49 -2.99
N GLY A 233 -14.43 12.73 -1.72
CA GLY A 233 -14.66 14.02 -1.08
C GLY A 233 -13.89 15.16 -1.76
N GLY A 234 -12.63 14.90 -2.15
CA GLY A 234 -11.81 15.86 -2.89
C GLY A 234 -12.24 16.06 -4.33
N GLY A 235 -12.66 15.01 -5.04
CA GLY A 235 -12.96 15.02 -6.47
C GLY A 235 -14.42 15.33 -6.82
N GLY A 236 -15.36 14.97 -5.94
CA GLY A 236 -16.80 15.15 -6.19
C GLY A 236 -17.25 14.49 -7.49
N GLU A 237 -18.04 15.22 -8.29
CA GLU A 237 -18.54 14.76 -9.60
C GLU A 237 -17.43 14.40 -10.60
N ALA A 238 -16.25 15.01 -10.49
CA ALA A 238 -15.18 14.79 -11.45
C ALA A 238 -14.58 13.40 -11.38
N VAL A 239 -14.75 12.68 -10.27
CA VAL A 239 -14.27 11.30 -10.09
C VAL A 239 -15.38 10.25 -10.19
N GLN A 240 -16.64 10.67 -10.41
CA GLN A 240 -17.72 9.71 -10.59
C GLN A 240 -17.51 8.84 -11.82
N GLY A 241 -17.64 7.53 -11.64
CA GLY A 241 -17.36 6.56 -12.70
C GLY A 241 -15.88 6.21 -12.90
N MET A 242 -14.96 6.85 -12.16
CA MET A 242 -13.54 6.48 -12.14
C MET A 242 -13.35 5.05 -11.66
N TYR A 243 -12.44 4.32 -12.28
CA TYR A 243 -12.02 3.01 -11.81
C TYR A 243 -10.77 3.11 -10.94
N VAL A 244 -10.63 2.19 -9.98
CA VAL A 244 -9.40 2.04 -9.19
C VAL A 244 -9.12 0.56 -8.98
N THR A 245 -7.85 0.18 -9.01
CA THR A 245 -7.46 -1.14 -8.53
C THR A 245 -7.41 -1.15 -7.01
N ALA A 246 -7.70 -2.30 -6.41
CA ALA A 246 -7.60 -2.52 -4.98
C ALA A 246 -6.82 -3.81 -4.71
N ILE A 247 -5.91 -3.74 -3.75
CA ILE A 247 -5.09 -4.85 -3.28
C ILE A 247 -5.80 -5.57 -2.13
N GLY A 248 -6.65 -6.53 -2.45
CA GLY A 248 -7.46 -7.29 -1.51
C GLY A 248 -8.94 -6.91 -1.50
N ARG A 249 -9.68 -7.63 -0.70
CA ARG A 249 -11.15 -7.54 -0.59
C ARG A 249 -11.61 -6.33 0.22
N ASN A 250 -12.86 -5.97 0.04
CA ASN A 250 -13.53 -5.07 0.96
C ASN A 250 -13.77 -5.79 2.30
N LEU A 251 -13.10 -5.36 3.36
CA LEU A 251 -13.17 -6.02 4.66
C LEU A 251 -14.60 -6.04 5.26
N LYS A 252 -15.46 -5.10 4.88
CA LYS A 252 -16.87 -5.11 5.31
C LYS A 252 -17.65 -6.32 4.79
N GLU A 253 -17.15 -6.94 3.72
CA GLU A 253 -17.74 -8.12 3.07
C GLU A 253 -17.06 -9.43 3.52
N VAL A 254 -15.97 -9.35 4.28
CA VAL A 254 -15.22 -10.50 4.80
C VAL A 254 -15.77 -10.87 6.18
N PRO A 255 -16.37 -12.08 6.35
CA PRO A 255 -16.97 -12.48 7.62
C PRO A 255 -15.99 -12.43 8.79
N GLU A 256 -14.74 -12.86 8.58
CA GLU A 256 -13.68 -12.91 9.57
C GLU A 256 -13.21 -11.51 10.02
N ALA A 257 -13.48 -10.49 9.22
CA ALA A 257 -13.10 -9.10 9.52
C ALA A 257 -14.17 -8.34 10.32
N ARG A 258 -15.38 -8.86 10.47
CA ARG A 258 -16.52 -8.13 11.07
C ARG A 258 -16.22 -7.54 12.45
N GLU A 259 -15.60 -8.32 13.31
CA GLU A 259 -15.26 -7.88 14.65
C GLU A 259 -14.22 -6.75 14.63
N PHE A 260 -13.16 -6.92 13.83
CA PHE A 260 -12.15 -5.89 13.65
C PHE A 260 -12.76 -4.60 13.10
N VAL A 261 -13.54 -4.68 12.01
CA VAL A 261 -14.18 -3.50 11.38
C VAL A 261 -15.08 -2.78 12.40
N SER A 262 -15.93 -3.53 13.12
CA SER A 262 -16.84 -2.95 14.12
C SER A 262 -16.09 -2.24 15.25
N LYS A 263 -15.05 -2.87 15.80
CA LYS A 263 -14.24 -2.29 16.88
C LYS A 263 -13.44 -1.08 16.40
N PHE A 264 -12.86 -1.17 15.20
CA PHE A 264 -12.08 -0.09 14.62
C PHE A 264 -12.95 1.15 14.36
N GLU A 265 -14.07 0.96 13.68
CA GLU A 265 -14.97 2.08 13.34
C GLU A 265 -15.62 2.71 14.57
N ALA A 266 -15.92 1.93 15.61
CA ALA A 266 -16.42 2.44 16.88
C ALA A 266 -15.39 3.32 17.63
N LYS A 267 -14.11 3.00 17.52
CA LYS A 267 -13.02 3.70 18.24
C LYS A 267 -12.42 4.85 17.45
N TYR A 268 -12.29 4.71 16.13
CA TYR A 268 -11.48 5.60 15.27
C TYR A 268 -12.27 6.22 14.10
N GLY A 269 -13.53 5.82 13.89
CA GLY A 269 -14.33 6.24 12.73
C GLY A 269 -14.05 5.42 11.48
N ALA A 270 -14.49 5.93 10.33
CA ALA A 270 -14.37 5.22 9.06
C ALA A 270 -12.91 4.85 8.75
N MET A 271 -12.73 3.57 8.43
CA MET A 271 -11.43 2.96 8.19
C MET A 271 -10.91 3.31 6.80
N SER A 272 -9.68 3.81 6.69
CA SER A 272 -8.99 3.97 5.40
C SER A 272 -8.39 2.66 4.88
N ILE A 273 -7.85 2.73 3.67
CA ILE A 273 -7.15 1.60 3.05
C ILE A 273 -5.95 1.16 3.90
N PHE A 274 -5.55 -0.09 3.78
CA PHE A 274 -4.41 -0.73 4.47
C PHE A 274 -4.55 -0.94 5.98
N SER A 275 -5.63 -0.47 6.63
CA SER A 275 -5.83 -0.71 8.07
C SER A 275 -5.91 -2.21 8.40
N GLY A 276 -6.64 -2.98 7.59
CA GLY A 276 -6.72 -4.43 7.76
C GLY A 276 -5.39 -5.14 7.54
N GLN A 277 -4.65 -4.76 6.50
CA GLN A 277 -3.32 -5.29 6.24
C GLN A 277 -2.35 -4.95 7.37
N SER A 278 -2.45 -3.74 7.95
CA SER A 278 -1.64 -3.32 9.10
C SER A 278 -1.94 -4.13 10.35
N TYR A 279 -3.23 -4.37 10.63
CA TYR A 279 -3.65 -5.23 11.72
C TYR A 279 -3.12 -6.66 11.54
N GLU A 280 -3.29 -7.22 10.36
CA GLU A 280 -2.88 -8.59 10.05
C GLU A 280 -1.36 -8.78 10.12
N ALA A 281 -0.61 -7.87 9.50
CA ALA A 281 0.86 -7.86 9.57
C ALA A 281 1.35 -7.82 11.03
N THR A 282 0.65 -7.05 11.88
CA THR A 282 0.95 -6.97 13.32
C THR A 282 0.68 -8.29 14.02
N LYS A 283 -0.43 -8.94 13.75
CA LYS A 283 -0.77 -10.25 14.34
C LYS A 283 0.25 -11.32 13.94
N ILE A 284 0.69 -11.32 12.67
CA ILE A 284 1.72 -12.21 12.17
C ILE A 284 3.05 -11.97 12.90
N LEU A 285 3.48 -10.71 13.04
CA LEU A 285 4.71 -10.36 13.73
C LEU A 285 4.66 -10.75 15.22
N LEU A 286 3.57 -10.47 15.92
CA LEU A 286 3.37 -10.84 17.33
C LEU A 286 3.41 -12.35 17.52
N ASN A 287 2.80 -13.10 16.62
CA ASN A 287 2.87 -14.56 16.58
C ASN A 287 4.32 -15.05 16.37
N ALA A 288 5.03 -14.47 15.43
CA ALA A 288 6.42 -14.81 15.16
C ALA A 288 7.33 -14.55 16.37
N ILE A 289 7.14 -13.45 17.09
CA ILE A 289 7.86 -13.14 18.33
C ILE A 289 7.55 -14.18 19.40
N LYS A 290 6.29 -14.59 19.52
CA LYS A 290 5.87 -15.63 20.48
C LYS A 290 6.51 -17.00 20.15
N GLU A 291 6.53 -17.38 18.89
CA GLU A 291 7.17 -18.63 18.44
C GLU A 291 8.69 -18.60 18.63
N ALA A 292 9.35 -17.48 18.28
CA ALA A 292 10.78 -17.29 18.54
C ALA A 292 11.11 -17.37 20.05
N GLN A 293 10.26 -16.83 20.91
CA GLN A 293 10.43 -16.96 22.36
C GLN A 293 10.28 -18.41 22.85
N LYS A 294 9.30 -19.17 22.36
CA LYS A 294 9.12 -20.58 22.67
C LYS A 294 10.35 -21.42 22.28
N ALA A 295 10.96 -21.07 21.13
CA ALA A 295 12.17 -21.70 20.64
C ALA A 295 13.45 -21.25 21.38
N GLY A 296 13.36 -20.38 22.38
CA GLY A 296 14.53 -19.82 23.07
C GLY A 296 15.34 -18.83 22.23
N GLN A 297 14.80 -18.34 21.12
CA GLN A 297 15.46 -17.46 20.14
C GLN A 297 14.76 -16.11 20.03
N ARG A 298 14.37 -15.48 21.16
CA ARG A 298 13.75 -14.16 21.16
C ARG A 298 14.77 -13.07 20.85
N ASN A 299 15.23 -13.06 19.64
CA ASN A 299 16.10 -12.05 19.04
C ASN A 299 15.66 -11.80 17.59
N ARG A 300 16.24 -10.81 16.93
CA ARG A 300 15.89 -10.42 15.55
C ARG A 300 15.98 -11.57 14.55
N GLU A 301 17.02 -12.39 14.64
CA GLU A 301 17.21 -13.55 13.76
C GLU A 301 16.13 -14.61 13.94
N GLY A 302 15.79 -14.96 15.19
CA GLY A 302 14.72 -15.90 15.49
C GLY A 302 13.36 -15.41 15.04
N VAL A 303 13.07 -14.11 15.22
CA VAL A 303 11.82 -13.48 14.76
C VAL A 303 11.75 -13.43 13.23
N LEU A 304 12.85 -13.05 12.54
CA LEU A 304 12.93 -13.09 11.09
C LEU A 304 12.63 -14.49 10.54
N LYS A 305 13.26 -15.52 11.13
CA LYS A 305 13.02 -16.92 10.76
C LYS A 305 11.55 -17.32 10.97
N ALA A 306 10.96 -16.91 12.07
CA ALA A 306 9.56 -17.23 12.40
C ALA A 306 8.57 -16.50 11.48
N VAL A 307 8.82 -15.23 11.12
CA VAL A 307 8.03 -14.50 10.12
C VAL A 307 8.11 -15.20 8.76
N HIS A 308 9.31 -15.52 8.31
CA HIS A 308 9.52 -16.19 7.02
C HIS A 308 8.84 -17.56 6.93
N ALA A 309 8.69 -18.25 8.06
CA ALA A 309 8.00 -19.54 8.16
C ALA A 309 6.48 -19.44 8.21
N THR A 310 5.89 -18.23 8.13
CA THR A 310 4.44 -18.05 8.13
C THR A 310 3.83 -18.77 6.93
N LYS A 311 2.92 -19.69 7.22
CA LYS A 311 2.22 -20.49 6.21
C LYS A 311 0.78 -20.71 6.61
N ASP A 312 -0.12 -20.58 5.64
CA ASP A 312 -1.56 -20.81 5.78
C ASP A 312 -2.18 -20.09 6.99
N TYR A 313 -1.65 -18.89 7.29
CA TYR A 313 -2.14 -18.07 8.40
C TYR A 313 -3.52 -17.50 8.04
N ASN A 314 -4.55 -17.91 8.77
CA ASN A 314 -5.92 -17.47 8.58
C ASN A 314 -6.22 -16.29 9.50
N GLY A 315 -6.45 -15.12 8.90
CA GLY A 315 -6.77 -13.88 9.59
C GLY A 315 -7.99 -13.19 9.00
N ILE A 316 -7.96 -11.86 9.00
CA ILE A 316 -9.10 -11.03 8.61
C ILE A 316 -9.12 -10.63 7.13
N LEU A 317 -8.10 -10.97 6.32
CA LEU A 317 -8.06 -10.52 4.94
C LEU A 317 -8.91 -11.38 3.97
N GLY A 318 -9.54 -12.46 4.47
CA GLY A 318 -10.42 -13.33 3.71
C GLY A 318 -9.69 -14.36 2.82
N PHE A 319 -8.40 -14.54 3.04
CA PHE A 319 -7.57 -15.56 2.42
C PHE A 319 -6.40 -15.95 3.33
N PRO A 320 -5.86 -17.18 3.24
CA PRO A 320 -4.71 -17.58 4.03
C PRO A 320 -3.44 -16.84 3.56
N ILE A 321 -2.62 -16.40 4.52
CA ILE A 321 -1.36 -15.71 4.25
C ILE A 321 -0.21 -16.71 4.39
N SER A 322 0.59 -16.78 3.32
CA SER A 322 1.88 -17.47 3.30
C SER A 322 2.89 -16.57 2.62
N PHE A 323 4.13 -16.63 3.05
CA PHE A 323 5.22 -15.95 2.37
C PHE A 323 6.00 -16.92 1.49
N ASP A 324 6.40 -16.47 0.31
CA ASP A 324 7.34 -17.21 -0.53
C ASP A 324 8.79 -17.04 -0.07
N SER A 325 9.73 -17.63 -0.81
CA SER A 325 11.17 -17.58 -0.47
C SER A 325 11.76 -16.17 -0.49
N LYS A 326 11.07 -15.18 -1.05
CA LYS A 326 11.49 -13.77 -1.13
C LYS A 326 10.77 -12.89 -0.11
N GLY A 327 9.78 -13.43 0.64
CA GLY A 327 8.94 -12.69 1.57
C GLY A 327 7.70 -12.05 0.92
N ASP A 328 7.39 -12.42 -0.32
CA ASP A 328 6.17 -11.97 -0.99
C ASP A 328 4.96 -12.77 -0.54
N LEU A 329 3.80 -12.13 -0.53
CA LEU A 329 2.52 -12.78 -0.30
C LEU A 329 2.24 -13.81 -1.41
N VAL A 330 2.03 -15.07 -1.03
CA VAL A 330 1.58 -16.11 -1.95
C VAL A 330 0.08 -15.93 -2.21
N GLY A 331 -0.27 -15.67 -3.46
CA GLY A 331 -1.65 -15.38 -3.81
C GLY A 331 -2.00 -13.90 -3.56
N GLY A 332 -3.22 -13.65 -3.14
CA GLY A 332 -3.78 -12.31 -3.03
C GLY A 332 -4.65 -11.96 -4.24
N GLU A 333 -5.55 -11.02 -4.05
CA GLU A 333 -6.49 -10.61 -5.10
C GLU A 333 -6.24 -9.15 -5.47
N ILE A 334 -6.30 -8.88 -6.76
CA ILE A 334 -6.47 -7.55 -7.31
C ILE A 334 -7.89 -7.46 -7.85
N ILE A 335 -8.65 -6.50 -7.37
CA ILE A 335 -10.00 -6.21 -7.84
C ILE A 335 -10.05 -4.82 -8.46
N VAL A 336 -10.96 -4.63 -9.41
CA VAL A 336 -11.23 -3.31 -9.98
C VAL A 336 -12.55 -2.82 -9.41
N LEU A 337 -12.50 -1.66 -8.79
CA LEU A 337 -13.64 -0.97 -8.22
C LEU A 337 -14.02 0.22 -9.10
N LYS A 338 -15.30 0.61 -9.06
CA LYS A 338 -15.79 1.81 -9.72
C LYS A 338 -16.32 2.78 -8.68
N VAL A 339 -15.92 4.03 -8.76
CA VAL A 339 -16.45 5.10 -7.91
C VAL A 339 -17.92 5.34 -8.29
N SER A 340 -18.82 5.19 -7.32
CA SER A 340 -20.24 5.41 -7.48
C SER A 340 -20.82 6.03 -6.21
N GLY A 341 -21.55 7.13 -6.35
CA GLY A 341 -22.19 7.85 -5.23
C GLY A 341 -21.20 8.73 -4.43
N ASN A 342 -21.72 9.41 -3.45
CA ASN A 342 -20.99 10.31 -2.53
C ASN A 342 -20.52 9.55 -1.28
#